data_4f1dab1b01754b66c32249f6e91978cc
#
_entry.id   4f1dab1b01754b66c32249f6e91978cc
#
_cell.length_a   1.000
_cell.length_b   1.000
_cell.length_c   1.000
_cell.angle_alpha   90.00
_cell.angle_beta   90.00
_cell.angle_gamma   90.00
#
_symmetry.space_group_name_H-M   'P 1'
#
loop_
_entity.id
_entity.type
_entity.pdbx_description
1 polymer ?
#
loop_
_entity_poly.entity_id
_entity_poly.type
_entity_poly.pdbx_seq_one_letter_code
_entity_poly.pdbx_strand_id
1 'polypeptide(L)'
;MQTFKLLGLPGLAFEQVTNKLDTFKIIVLTTVSKKFKRKVQGVKLKASTLKWNYPCSIHINSSGGSFGIEISGSAGGEIKRINDKPVRIGTFPISSHQTQLFVNPACPSSTRLTVMEDVTIHLLSIFQVRHFNFVLWDKTHNPDISSIFVWKYCRDFLNFYLGDTRKPQISPEEMSFLSRNIKAEILHIEKLTTNFQHKETFNCKQLELIDPCWATPECLNSEQYTDVIIRTQSFTYNHFFNEVLKNWMQGRHEKLESFFATTSFGFVRATLDGIEQIPTSFSKEELQLRSANWHRLIDCVDIRRPTDGRLATVQMSYEFILLLVWHEKHFEHVSEETKNKLRRLKLI
;
A
#
# COMPACT_ATOMS: atom_id res chain seq x y z
N MET A 1 28.12 6.08 42.39
CA MET A 1 27.44 6.35 41.08
C MET A 1 26.07 6.94 41.37
N GLN A 2 25.81 8.21 41.01
CA GLN A 2 24.45 8.78 41.10
C GLN A 2 23.59 8.16 40.01
N THR A 3 22.52 7.46 40.38
CA THR A 3 21.54 6.90 39.42
C THR A 3 20.76 8.04 38.79
N PHE A 4 20.87 8.18 37.46
CA PHE A 4 20.08 9.16 36.69
C PHE A 4 18.58 8.85 36.79
N LYS A 5 17.82 9.79 37.41
CA LYS A 5 16.36 9.61 37.58
C LYS A 5 15.58 10.09 36.35
N LEU A 6 15.61 9.32 35.30
CA LEU A 6 14.87 9.61 34.02
C LEU A 6 13.42 10.04 34.27
N LEU A 7 12.71 9.35 35.16
CA LEU A 7 11.32 9.64 35.49
C LEU A 7 11.11 10.95 36.28
N GLY A 8 12.18 11.55 36.82
CA GLY A 8 12.15 12.83 37.50
C GLY A 8 12.30 14.04 36.57
N LEU A 9 12.63 13.84 35.28
CA LEU A 9 12.83 14.95 34.36
C LEU A 9 11.52 15.72 34.08
N PRO A 10 11.58 17.06 33.87
CA PRO A 10 10.47 17.83 33.30
C PRO A 10 10.01 17.25 31.97
N GLY A 11 8.75 17.52 31.59
CA GLY A 11 8.11 16.92 30.39
C GLY A 11 8.95 17.06 29.12
N LEU A 12 9.39 18.29 28.80
CA LEU A 12 10.18 18.56 27.59
C LEU A 12 11.53 17.83 27.59
N ALA A 13 12.25 17.82 28.73
CA ALA A 13 13.54 17.13 28.87
C ALA A 13 13.34 15.60 28.77
N PHE A 14 12.26 15.09 29.35
CA PHE A 14 11.90 13.67 29.20
C PHE A 14 11.59 13.30 27.73
N GLU A 15 10.85 14.13 27.02
CA GLU A 15 10.56 13.96 25.60
C GLU A 15 11.85 13.93 24.76
N GLN A 16 12.73 14.89 24.97
CA GLN A 16 14.02 14.93 24.25
C GLN A 16 14.88 13.69 24.50
N VAL A 17 14.93 13.21 25.73
CA VAL A 17 15.65 11.97 26.05
C VAL A 17 14.97 10.75 25.44
N THR A 18 13.64 10.64 25.54
CA THR A 18 12.93 9.49 25.01
C THR A 18 12.97 9.42 23.48
N ASN A 19 12.98 10.56 22.78
CA ASN A 19 13.16 10.62 21.32
C ASN A 19 14.56 10.16 20.86
N LYS A 20 15.54 10.07 21.76
CA LYS A 20 16.88 9.51 21.50
C LYS A 20 16.99 8.02 21.88
N LEU A 21 16.00 7.49 22.58
CA LEU A 21 15.98 6.06 22.89
C LEU A 21 15.55 5.27 21.66
N ASP A 22 16.13 4.08 21.54
CA ASP A 22 15.69 3.08 20.58
C ASP A 22 14.20 2.70 20.82
N THR A 23 13.44 2.57 19.76
CA THR A 23 12.01 2.21 19.78
C THR A 23 11.76 0.93 20.58
N PHE A 24 12.65 -0.07 20.44
CA PHE A 24 12.60 -1.31 21.21
C PHE A 24 12.67 -1.06 22.72
N LYS A 25 13.65 -0.26 23.17
CA LYS A 25 13.82 0.07 24.59
C LYS A 25 12.60 0.77 25.17
N ILE A 26 12.01 1.69 24.40
CA ILE A 26 10.78 2.40 24.80
C ILE A 26 9.64 1.39 25.01
N ILE A 27 9.41 0.50 24.04
CA ILE A 27 8.34 -0.50 24.11
C ILE A 27 8.57 -1.40 25.33
N VAL A 28 9.76 -1.96 25.49
CA VAL A 28 10.09 -2.82 26.65
C VAL A 28 9.89 -2.09 27.97
N LEU A 29 10.38 -0.87 28.11
CA LEU A 29 10.23 -0.09 29.33
C LEU A 29 8.76 0.22 29.66
N THR A 30 7.92 0.43 28.65
CA THR A 30 6.48 0.67 28.85
C THR A 30 5.71 -0.60 29.26
N THR A 31 6.24 -1.79 28.95
CA THR A 31 5.64 -3.07 29.40
C THR A 31 6.03 -3.43 30.83
N VAL A 32 7.18 -2.97 31.32
CA VAL A 32 7.68 -3.30 32.68
C VAL A 32 7.43 -2.20 33.70
N SER A 33 7.15 -0.97 33.29
CA SER A 33 6.95 0.17 34.20
C SER A 33 5.70 0.97 33.87
N LYS A 34 4.65 0.81 34.71
CA LYS A 34 3.42 1.62 34.61
C LYS A 34 3.71 3.13 34.72
N LYS A 35 4.67 3.53 35.56
CA LYS A 35 5.08 4.94 35.72
C LYS A 35 5.73 5.47 34.44
N PHE A 36 6.63 4.70 33.82
CA PHE A 36 7.26 5.05 32.55
C PHE A 36 6.19 5.15 31.44
N LYS A 37 5.31 4.15 31.33
CA LYS A 37 4.20 4.15 30.35
C LYS A 37 3.36 5.41 30.45
N ARG A 38 2.87 5.76 31.66
CA ARG A 38 2.06 6.98 31.87
C ARG A 38 2.79 8.25 31.44
N LYS A 39 4.10 8.34 31.72
CA LYS A 39 4.89 9.50 31.33
C LYS A 39 5.09 9.59 29.83
N VAL A 40 5.34 8.48 29.14
CA VAL A 40 5.45 8.40 27.67
C VAL A 40 4.10 8.73 27.01
N GLN A 41 2.99 8.25 27.56
CA GLN A 41 1.65 8.57 27.08
C GLN A 41 1.36 10.08 27.12
N GLY A 42 1.91 10.79 28.13
CA GLY A 42 1.77 12.25 28.24
C GLY A 42 2.51 13.04 27.16
N VAL A 43 3.61 12.51 26.63
CA VAL A 43 4.40 13.17 25.55
C VAL A 43 4.00 12.73 24.15
N LYS A 44 3.34 11.57 23.98
CA LYS A 44 2.91 11.01 22.71
C LYS A 44 4.00 11.02 21.64
N LEU A 45 4.91 10.06 21.73
CA LEU A 45 6.01 9.93 20.79
C LEU A 45 5.53 9.80 19.35
N LYS A 46 6.23 10.42 18.41
CA LYS A 46 5.84 10.39 16.98
C LYS A 46 6.34 9.10 16.31
N ALA A 47 5.48 8.46 15.57
CA ALA A 47 5.82 7.38 14.66
C ALA A 47 5.39 7.74 13.24
N SER A 48 6.24 7.45 12.25
CA SER A 48 5.91 7.69 10.85
C SER A 48 4.88 6.69 10.34
N THR A 49 5.06 5.40 10.68
CA THR A 49 4.15 4.34 10.23
C THR A 49 3.94 3.27 11.29
N LEU A 50 2.74 2.70 11.30
CA LEU A 50 2.40 1.42 11.91
C LEU A 50 1.92 0.48 10.82
N LYS A 51 2.53 -0.71 10.72
CA LYS A 51 2.19 -1.73 9.74
C LYS A 51 1.75 -3.00 10.43
N TRP A 52 0.57 -3.48 10.09
CA TRP A 52 0.11 -4.81 10.45
C TRP A 52 0.42 -5.78 9.31
N ASN A 53 1.18 -6.82 9.59
CA ASN A 53 1.30 -8.00 8.74
C ASN A 53 0.42 -9.09 9.37
N TYR A 54 -0.84 -9.07 9.00
CA TYR A 54 -1.85 -9.88 9.62
C TYR A 54 -1.82 -11.34 9.14
N PRO A 55 -1.87 -12.36 10.02
CA PRO A 55 -2.06 -12.28 11.47
C PRO A 55 -0.76 -12.40 12.30
N CYS A 56 0.39 -12.11 11.74
CA CYS A 56 1.69 -12.58 12.27
C CYS A 56 2.50 -11.52 12.99
N SER A 57 2.49 -10.25 12.54
CA SER A 57 3.39 -9.26 13.12
C SER A 57 2.89 -7.82 13.00
N ILE A 58 3.45 -6.95 13.85
CA ILE A 58 3.26 -5.50 13.82
C ILE A 58 4.63 -4.85 13.70
N HIS A 59 4.76 -3.90 12.79
CA HIS A 59 5.97 -3.08 12.63
C HIS A 59 5.65 -1.62 12.90
N ILE A 60 6.54 -0.94 13.62
CA ILE A 60 6.44 0.48 13.88
C ILE A 60 7.75 1.18 13.49
N ASN A 61 7.63 2.30 12.78
CA ASN A 61 8.74 3.16 12.41
C ASN A 61 8.62 4.49 13.16
N SER A 62 9.65 4.85 13.90
CA SER A 62 9.73 6.12 14.61
C SER A 62 11.11 6.76 14.40
N SER A 63 11.35 7.92 15.01
CA SER A 63 12.68 8.55 15.02
C SER A 63 13.76 7.68 15.66
N GLY A 64 13.37 6.76 16.56
CA GLY A 64 14.26 5.78 17.21
C GLY A 64 14.52 4.51 16.38
N GLY A 65 14.08 4.48 15.11
CA GLY A 65 14.28 3.37 14.20
C GLY A 65 13.02 2.53 13.91
N SER A 66 13.20 1.53 13.05
CA SER A 66 12.18 0.54 12.70
C SER A 66 12.20 -0.63 13.67
N PHE A 67 11.04 -1.07 14.11
CA PHE A 67 10.93 -2.16 15.06
C PHE A 67 9.77 -3.09 14.75
N GLY A 68 10.01 -4.42 14.73
CA GLY A 68 9.02 -5.46 14.51
C GLY A 68 8.66 -6.22 15.78
N ILE A 69 7.39 -6.51 15.93
CA ILE A 69 6.83 -7.37 16.99
C ILE A 69 6.16 -8.57 16.32
N GLU A 70 6.71 -9.75 16.50
CA GLU A 70 6.11 -10.98 15.99
C GLU A 70 5.11 -11.56 16.99
N ILE A 71 3.94 -11.93 16.51
CA ILE A 71 2.92 -12.61 17.31
C ILE A 71 3.04 -14.10 17.01
N SER A 72 3.78 -14.78 17.85
CA SER A 72 4.13 -16.22 17.67
C SER A 72 3.22 -17.13 18.51
N GLY A 73 3.14 -18.39 18.12
CA GLY A 73 2.49 -19.44 18.93
C GLY A 73 3.46 -20.26 19.79
N SER A 74 4.77 -19.97 19.74
CA SER A 74 5.79 -20.71 20.48
C SER A 74 5.82 -20.35 21.97
N ALA A 75 6.11 -21.33 22.83
CA ALA A 75 5.97 -21.22 24.28
C ALA A 75 7.19 -20.56 25.00
N GLY A 76 7.91 -19.63 24.38
CA GLY A 76 9.07 -18.96 24.98
C GLY A 76 8.73 -17.61 25.61
N GLY A 77 9.67 -17.09 26.43
CA GLY A 77 9.64 -15.72 26.96
C GLY A 77 9.12 -15.55 28.37
N GLU A 78 9.40 -14.37 28.96
CA GLU A 78 8.95 -13.98 30.29
C GLU A 78 7.50 -13.46 30.27
N ILE A 79 6.77 -13.73 31.35
CA ILE A 79 5.43 -13.17 31.50
C ILE A 79 5.51 -11.70 31.87
N LYS A 80 4.95 -10.86 31.02
CA LYS A 80 4.80 -9.40 31.19
C LYS A 80 3.33 -9.02 31.07
N ARG A 81 3.02 -7.73 31.12
CA ARG A 81 1.64 -7.24 30.92
C ARG A 81 1.58 -6.21 29.80
N ILE A 82 0.68 -6.44 28.87
CA ILE A 82 0.28 -5.46 27.83
C ILE A 82 -1.20 -5.16 28.08
N ASN A 83 -1.54 -3.89 28.30
CA ASN A 83 -2.90 -3.45 28.65
C ASN A 83 -3.48 -4.24 29.85
N ASP A 84 -2.65 -4.45 30.88
CA ASP A 84 -2.95 -5.22 32.08
C ASP A 84 -3.27 -6.72 31.86
N LYS A 85 -3.20 -7.23 30.63
CA LYS A 85 -3.34 -8.65 30.29
C LYS A 85 -1.97 -9.34 30.29
N PRO A 86 -1.86 -10.57 30.80
CA PRO A 86 -0.61 -11.30 30.79
C PRO A 86 -0.29 -11.77 29.36
N VAL A 87 0.95 -11.52 28.92
CA VAL A 87 1.51 -12.00 27.67
C VAL A 87 2.91 -12.54 27.91
N ARG A 88 3.37 -13.46 27.08
CA ARG A 88 4.77 -13.89 27.09
C ARG A 88 5.56 -13.05 26.14
N ILE A 89 6.59 -12.40 26.62
CA ILE A 89 7.46 -11.54 25.82
C ILE A 89 8.88 -12.12 25.84
N GLY A 90 9.44 -12.32 24.68
CA GLY A 90 10.83 -12.71 24.50
C GLY A 90 11.48 -11.94 23.36
N THR A 91 12.78 -12.10 23.23
CA THR A 91 13.56 -11.49 22.15
C THR A 91 14.40 -12.54 21.47
N PHE A 92 14.57 -12.42 20.15
CA PHE A 92 15.58 -13.19 19.44
C PHE A 92 16.34 -12.28 18.46
N PRO A 93 17.64 -12.52 18.29
CA PRO A 93 18.41 -11.78 17.30
C PRO A 93 18.07 -12.24 15.90
N ILE A 94 17.76 -11.31 14.99
CA ILE A 94 17.63 -11.59 13.56
C ILE A 94 19.00 -11.45 12.87
N SER A 95 19.78 -10.47 13.34
CA SER A 95 21.13 -10.21 12.87
C SER A 95 21.97 -9.60 14.01
N SER A 96 23.25 -9.37 13.79
CA SER A 96 24.13 -8.70 14.76
C SER A 96 23.65 -7.32 15.22
N HIS A 97 22.73 -6.69 14.49
CA HIS A 97 22.23 -5.33 14.75
C HIS A 97 20.70 -5.24 14.87
N GLN A 98 19.98 -6.35 14.72
CA GLN A 98 18.52 -6.36 14.77
C GLN A 98 18.02 -7.39 15.78
N THR A 99 17.23 -6.91 16.74
CA THR A 99 16.53 -7.75 17.71
C THR A 99 15.02 -7.62 17.43
N GLN A 100 14.35 -8.75 17.34
CA GLN A 100 12.89 -8.81 17.20
C GLN A 100 12.26 -9.18 18.55
N LEU A 101 11.16 -8.51 18.88
CA LEU A 101 10.32 -8.88 20.01
C LEU A 101 9.30 -9.92 19.52
N PHE A 102 9.11 -10.98 20.26
CA PHE A 102 7.97 -11.83 20.06
C PHE A 102 7.02 -11.76 21.26
N VAL A 103 5.73 -11.81 20.97
CA VAL A 103 4.67 -11.74 21.96
C VAL A 103 3.73 -12.93 21.76
N ASN A 104 3.50 -13.70 22.81
CA ASN A 104 2.67 -14.88 22.76
C ASN A 104 1.50 -14.77 23.74
N PRO A 105 0.37 -15.45 23.48
CA PRO A 105 -0.67 -15.65 24.48
C PRO A 105 -0.09 -16.31 25.74
N ALA A 106 -0.35 -15.73 26.92
CA ALA A 106 0.03 -16.34 28.19
C ALA A 106 -1.07 -17.26 28.74
N CYS A 107 -2.29 -17.14 28.23
CA CYS A 107 -3.44 -17.94 28.61
C CYS A 107 -3.98 -18.74 27.41
N PRO A 108 -4.49 -19.97 27.61
CA PRO A 108 -5.12 -20.77 26.55
C PRO A 108 -6.34 -20.09 25.90
N SER A 109 -7.04 -19.20 26.63
CA SER A 109 -8.18 -18.42 26.12
C SER A 109 -7.80 -17.25 25.24
N SER A 110 -6.52 -16.84 25.21
CA SER A 110 -6.04 -15.74 24.38
C SER A 110 -5.61 -16.27 23.03
N THR A 111 -6.17 -15.73 21.95
CA THR A 111 -5.75 -16.03 20.57
C THR A 111 -4.63 -15.09 20.13
N ARG A 112 -3.92 -15.44 19.04
CA ARG A 112 -2.94 -14.53 18.41
C ARG A 112 -3.57 -13.19 18.07
N LEU A 113 -4.82 -13.19 17.62
CA LEU A 113 -5.54 -11.98 17.21
C LEU A 113 -5.84 -11.05 18.39
N THR A 114 -6.27 -11.60 19.53
CA THR A 114 -6.45 -10.81 20.75
C THR A 114 -5.14 -10.21 21.25
N VAL A 115 -4.04 -10.95 21.17
CA VAL A 115 -2.72 -10.42 21.53
C VAL A 115 -2.28 -9.34 20.55
N MET A 116 -2.50 -9.52 19.27
CA MET A 116 -2.20 -8.52 18.24
C MET A 116 -3.00 -7.22 18.45
N GLU A 117 -4.28 -7.32 18.79
CA GLU A 117 -5.11 -6.17 19.14
C GLU A 117 -4.59 -5.48 20.39
N ASP A 118 -4.27 -6.21 21.46
CA ASP A 118 -3.73 -5.65 22.71
C ASP A 118 -2.38 -4.94 22.49
N VAL A 119 -1.49 -5.50 21.68
CA VAL A 119 -0.23 -4.86 21.27
C VAL A 119 -0.52 -3.58 20.49
N THR A 120 -1.46 -3.61 19.56
CA THR A 120 -1.88 -2.43 18.79
C THR A 120 -2.36 -1.32 19.71
N ILE A 121 -3.27 -1.60 20.64
CA ILE A 121 -3.77 -0.63 21.63
C ILE A 121 -2.61 -0.06 22.44
N HIS A 122 -1.68 -0.92 22.88
CA HIS A 122 -0.51 -0.48 23.62
C HIS A 122 0.35 0.50 22.81
N LEU A 123 0.68 0.16 21.56
CA LEU A 123 1.48 1.03 20.68
C LEU A 123 0.78 2.36 20.42
N LEU A 124 -0.52 2.34 20.08
CA LEU A 124 -1.31 3.55 19.84
C LEU A 124 -1.47 4.41 21.11
N SER A 125 -1.33 3.81 22.31
CA SER A 125 -1.36 4.56 23.56
C SER A 125 -0.08 5.37 23.80
N ILE A 126 1.05 4.98 23.21
CA ILE A 126 2.36 5.61 23.43
C ILE A 126 2.88 6.37 22.20
N PHE A 127 2.44 6.00 21.01
CA PHE A 127 2.83 6.63 19.75
C PHE A 127 1.68 7.36 19.08
N GLN A 128 1.95 8.57 18.58
CA GLN A 128 1.11 9.24 17.58
C GLN A 128 1.56 8.80 16.21
N VAL A 129 0.80 7.90 15.60
CA VAL A 129 1.10 7.32 14.28
C VAL A 129 0.58 8.24 13.18
N ARG A 130 1.43 8.51 12.17
CA ARG A 130 1.07 9.36 11.02
C ARG A 130 0.39 8.57 9.92
N HIS A 131 0.90 7.38 9.60
CA HIS A 131 0.40 6.55 8.50
C HIS A 131 0.21 5.11 8.96
N PHE A 132 -0.78 4.46 8.38
CA PHE A 132 -1.08 3.07 8.64
C PHE A 132 -0.86 2.24 7.37
N ASN A 133 -0.25 1.07 7.53
CA ASN A 133 -0.11 0.08 6.47
C ASN A 133 -0.74 -1.23 6.94
N PHE A 134 -1.44 -1.90 6.04
CA PHE A 134 -2.03 -3.20 6.34
C PHE A 134 -1.67 -4.21 5.26
N VAL A 135 -1.28 -5.40 5.70
CA VAL A 135 -0.95 -6.52 4.81
C VAL A 135 -1.66 -7.76 5.33
N LEU A 136 -2.53 -8.30 4.51
CA LEU A 136 -3.20 -9.57 4.76
C LEU A 136 -2.54 -10.66 3.90
N TRP A 137 -1.74 -11.54 4.55
CA TRP A 137 -1.01 -12.61 3.87
C TRP A 137 -1.71 -13.96 3.91
N ASP A 138 -2.50 -14.23 4.93
CA ASP A 138 -3.09 -15.54 5.16
C ASP A 138 -4.49 -15.41 5.75
N LYS A 139 -5.47 -15.90 4.99
CA LYS A 139 -6.86 -15.94 5.41
C LYS A 139 -7.28 -17.31 5.99
N THR A 140 -6.40 -18.32 5.97
CA THR A 140 -6.77 -19.70 6.36
C THR A 140 -7.23 -19.85 7.80
N HIS A 141 -6.88 -18.91 8.67
CA HIS A 141 -7.25 -18.88 10.08
C HIS A 141 -8.19 -17.73 10.42
N ASN A 142 -8.75 -17.06 9.41
CA ASN A 142 -9.53 -15.87 9.64
C ASN A 142 -10.98 -16.03 9.23
N PRO A 143 -11.87 -15.64 10.13
CA PRO A 143 -13.24 -15.38 9.72
C PRO A 143 -13.25 -14.20 8.72
N ASP A 144 -14.37 -13.69 8.43
CA ASP A 144 -14.68 -12.55 7.58
C ASP A 144 -13.70 -11.37 7.76
N ILE A 145 -13.23 -10.81 6.65
CA ILE A 145 -12.37 -9.61 6.61
C ILE A 145 -13.01 -8.44 7.36
N SER A 146 -14.33 -8.30 7.31
CA SER A 146 -15.06 -7.24 8.00
C SER A 146 -14.93 -7.30 9.54
N SER A 147 -14.61 -8.47 10.08
CA SER A 147 -14.47 -8.71 11.53
C SER A 147 -13.06 -8.39 12.06
N ILE A 148 -12.09 -8.08 11.20
CA ILE A 148 -10.72 -7.78 11.62
C ILE A 148 -10.70 -6.54 12.50
N PHE A 149 -10.04 -6.63 13.65
CA PHE A 149 -9.99 -5.55 14.65
C PHE A 149 -9.41 -4.23 14.13
N VAL A 150 -8.58 -4.27 13.09
CA VAL A 150 -7.92 -3.09 12.49
C VAL A 150 -8.92 -2.00 12.11
N TRP A 151 -10.12 -2.38 11.67
CA TRP A 151 -11.20 -1.44 11.31
C TRP A 151 -11.69 -0.56 12.46
N LYS A 152 -11.42 -0.93 13.71
CA LYS A 152 -11.69 -0.11 14.88
C LYS A 152 -10.75 1.09 15.00
N TYR A 153 -9.56 1.00 14.41
CA TYR A 153 -8.48 1.97 14.59
C TYR A 153 -8.17 2.76 13.33
N CYS A 154 -8.37 2.17 12.17
CA CYS A 154 -8.01 2.80 10.90
C CYS A 154 -8.91 2.33 9.75
N ARG A 155 -9.24 3.27 8.85
CA ARG A 155 -9.84 3.01 7.53
C ARG A 155 -9.12 3.75 6.41
N ASP A 156 -8.12 4.58 6.76
CA ASP A 156 -7.32 5.39 5.85
C ASP A 156 -5.86 4.88 5.89
N PHE A 157 -5.44 4.21 4.85
CA PHE A 157 -4.16 3.52 4.78
C PHE A 157 -3.22 4.21 3.79
N LEU A 158 -1.93 4.27 4.11
CA LEU A 158 -0.92 4.58 3.10
C LEU A 158 -0.80 3.43 2.10
N ASN A 159 -0.68 2.19 2.62
CA ASN A 159 -0.65 0.99 1.80
C ASN A 159 -1.59 -0.07 2.38
N PHE A 160 -2.43 -0.62 1.53
CA PHE A 160 -3.25 -1.79 1.84
C PHE A 160 -2.92 -2.90 0.85
N TYR A 161 -2.44 -4.02 1.38
CA TYR A 161 -2.04 -5.18 0.59
C TYR A 161 -2.91 -6.38 0.94
N LEU A 162 -3.52 -6.95 -0.06
CA LEU A 162 -4.31 -8.16 0.02
C LEU A 162 -3.69 -9.22 -0.88
N GLY A 163 -3.03 -10.20 -0.30
CA GLY A 163 -2.42 -11.28 -1.05
C GLY A 163 -2.31 -12.52 -0.21
N ASP A 164 -2.20 -13.68 -0.86
CA ASP A 164 -1.88 -14.93 -0.20
C ASP A 164 -1.16 -15.88 -1.14
N THR A 165 -0.11 -16.44 -0.66
CA THR A 165 0.62 -17.52 -1.33
C THR A 165 -0.19 -18.81 -1.46
N ARG A 166 -1.31 -18.93 -0.73
CA ARG A 166 -2.15 -20.16 -0.61
C ARG A 166 -3.54 -20.02 -1.23
N LYS A 167 -3.79 -19.02 -2.09
CA LYS A 167 -5.05 -18.75 -2.78
C LYS A 167 -6.20 -18.40 -1.82
N PRO A 168 -6.24 -17.17 -1.28
CA PRO A 168 -7.32 -16.75 -0.41
C PRO A 168 -8.66 -16.83 -1.15
N GLN A 169 -9.62 -17.45 -0.50
CA GLN A 169 -11.01 -17.32 -0.90
C GLN A 169 -11.57 -16.07 -0.27
N ILE A 170 -11.92 -15.09 -1.08
CA ILE A 170 -12.62 -13.89 -0.65
C ILE A 170 -14.03 -13.98 -1.17
N SER A 171 -15.02 -13.71 -0.30
CA SER A 171 -16.41 -13.70 -0.70
C SER A 171 -16.78 -12.39 -1.43
N PRO A 172 -17.89 -12.37 -2.21
CA PRO A 172 -18.41 -11.14 -2.80
C PRO A 172 -18.69 -10.06 -1.74
N GLU A 173 -19.21 -10.46 -0.58
CA GLU A 173 -19.54 -9.57 0.54
C GLU A 173 -18.28 -8.93 1.12
N GLU A 174 -17.22 -9.72 1.30
CA GLU A 174 -15.94 -9.22 1.77
C GLU A 174 -15.30 -8.25 0.77
N MET A 175 -15.37 -8.54 -0.53
CA MET A 175 -14.87 -7.64 -1.55
C MET A 175 -15.67 -6.34 -1.59
N SER A 176 -17.00 -6.40 -1.48
CA SER A 176 -17.85 -5.22 -1.38
C SER A 176 -17.62 -4.45 -0.08
N PHE A 177 -17.30 -5.14 1.02
CA PHE A 177 -16.89 -4.47 2.25
C PHE A 177 -15.60 -3.69 2.06
N LEU A 178 -14.60 -4.28 1.40
CA LEU A 178 -13.32 -3.62 1.12
C LEU A 178 -13.52 -2.38 0.24
N SER A 179 -14.24 -2.49 -0.88
CA SER A 179 -14.46 -1.37 -1.79
C SER A 179 -15.16 -0.17 -1.12
N ARG A 180 -16.06 -0.43 -0.17
CA ARG A 180 -16.82 0.62 0.53
C ARG A 180 -16.13 1.19 1.76
N ASN A 181 -15.26 0.44 2.41
CA ASN A 181 -14.72 0.79 3.73
C ASN A 181 -13.23 1.14 3.73
N ILE A 182 -12.48 0.80 2.70
CA ILE A 182 -11.06 1.16 2.58
C ILE A 182 -10.94 2.52 1.90
N LYS A 183 -10.04 3.35 2.45
CA LYS A 183 -9.41 4.45 1.74
C LYS A 183 -7.90 4.21 1.79
N ALA A 184 -7.24 4.19 0.65
CA ALA A 184 -5.80 3.94 0.58
C ALA A 184 -5.10 4.89 -0.41
N GLU A 185 -3.84 5.22 -0.16
CA GLU A 185 -3.01 5.80 -1.22
C GLU A 185 -2.70 4.71 -2.25
N ILE A 186 -2.24 3.55 -1.79
CA ILE A 186 -1.91 2.39 -2.62
C ILE A 186 -2.71 1.18 -2.16
N LEU A 187 -3.50 0.61 -3.06
CA LEU A 187 -4.20 -0.66 -2.86
C LEU A 187 -3.60 -1.72 -3.79
N HIS A 188 -3.04 -2.76 -3.20
CA HIS A 188 -2.49 -3.90 -3.91
C HIS A 188 -3.32 -5.14 -3.63
N ILE A 189 -3.83 -5.79 -4.68
CA ILE A 189 -4.60 -7.04 -4.58
C ILE A 189 -3.95 -8.08 -5.48
N GLU A 190 -3.48 -9.16 -4.87
CA GLU A 190 -2.93 -10.30 -5.59
C GLU A 190 -4.02 -11.23 -6.12
N LYS A 191 -3.56 -12.30 -6.77
CA LYS A 191 -4.43 -13.34 -7.31
C LYS A 191 -5.34 -13.93 -6.26
N LEU A 192 -6.64 -13.74 -6.42
CA LEU A 192 -7.67 -14.31 -5.58
C LEU A 192 -8.28 -15.53 -6.27
N THR A 193 -8.58 -16.57 -5.51
CA THR A 193 -9.42 -17.66 -6.00
C THR A 193 -10.86 -17.28 -5.73
N THR A 194 -11.55 -16.84 -6.76
CA THR A 194 -12.96 -16.45 -6.66
C THR A 194 -13.74 -17.00 -7.87
N ASN A 195 -15.02 -17.20 -7.67
CA ASN A 195 -15.98 -17.61 -8.70
C ASN A 195 -17.04 -16.52 -8.97
N PHE A 196 -16.75 -15.27 -8.57
CA PHE A 196 -17.61 -14.11 -8.83
C PHE A 196 -16.88 -13.04 -9.63
N GLN A 197 -17.64 -12.07 -10.13
CA GLN A 197 -17.13 -10.87 -10.79
C GLN A 197 -17.42 -9.64 -9.94
N HIS A 198 -16.38 -8.84 -9.69
CA HIS A 198 -16.48 -7.61 -8.90
C HIS A 198 -16.53 -6.39 -9.83
N LYS A 199 -17.50 -5.49 -9.58
CA LYS A 199 -17.76 -4.29 -10.39
C LYS A 199 -17.55 -2.98 -9.65
N GLU A 200 -17.57 -3.01 -8.30
CA GLU A 200 -17.41 -1.80 -7.50
C GLU A 200 -15.97 -1.29 -7.57
N THR A 201 -15.80 0.02 -7.64
CA THR A 201 -14.50 0.68 -7.60
C THR A 201 -13.96 0.74 -6.17
N PHE A 202 -12.64 0.85 -6.04
CA PHE A 202 -12.00 1.05 -4.74
C PHE A 202 -11.68 2.53 -4.52
N ASN A 203 -11.68 2.95 -3.26
CA ASN A 203 -11.28 4.30 -2.90
C ASN A 203 -9.76 4.33 -2.65
N CYS A 204 -8.98 4.43 -3.73
CA CYS A 204 -7.51 4.55 -3.66
C CYS A 204 -7.01 5.45 -4.80
N LYS A 205 -5.75 5.90 -4.69
CA LYS A 205 -5.08 6.64 -5.77
C LYS A 205 -4.36 5.70 -6.72
N GLN A 206 -3.59 4.77 -6.18
CA GLN A 206 -2.93 3.74 -6.97
C GLN A 206 -3.58 2.39 -6.72
N LEU A 207 -4.00 1.74 -7.81
CA LEU A 207 -4.55 0.40 -7.79
C LEU A 207 -3.60 -0.58 -8.49
N GLU A 208 -3.11 -1.59 -7.76
CA GLU A 208 -2.28 -2.65 -8.33
C GLU A 208 -2.98 -4.00 -8.20
N LEU A 209 -3.22 -4.66 -9.32
CA LEU A 209 -3.90 -5.94 -9.42
C LEU A 209 -2.99 -6.99 -10.04
N ILE A 210 -2.86 -8.14 -9.39
CA ILE A 210 -2.13 -9.31 -9.92
C ILE A 210 -3.12 -10.43 -10.22
N ASP A 211 -3.11 -10.91 -11.46
CA ASP A 211 -4.02 -11.93 -11.99
C ASP A 211 -5.50 -11.71 -11.56
N PRO A 212 -6.09 -10.54 -11.89
CA PRO A 212 -7.40 -10.14 -11.38
C PRO A 212 -8.57 -10.80 -12.12
N CYS A 213 -8.62 -12.13 -12.21
CA CYS A 213 -9.69 -12.87 -12.90
C CYS A 213 -11.10 -12.58 -12.35
N TRP A 214 -11.17 -12.02 -11.16
CA TRP A 214 -12.40 -11.60 -10.48
C TRP A 214 -12.83 -10.17 -10.80
N ALA A 215 -11.96 -9.34 -11.35
CA ALA A 215 -12.27 -7.94 -11.64
C ALA A 215 -12.97 -7.80 -12.99
N THR A 216 -13.89 -6.84 -13.10
CA THR A 216 -14.46 -6.42 -14.37
C THR A 216 -13.93 -5.01 -14.75
N PRO A 217 -14.05 -4.57 -16.01
CA PRO A 217 -13.62 -3.23 -16.42
C PRO A 217 -14.27 -2.11 -15.59
N GLU A 218 -15.48 -2.32 -15.10
CA GLU A 218 -16.19 -1.33 -14.29
C GLU A 218 -15.48 -1.02 -12.98
N CYS A 219 -14.78 -1.99 -12.37
CA CYS A 219 -14.02 -1.74 -11.13
C CYS A 219 -12.82 -0.80 -11.34
N LEU A 220 -12.38 -0.60 -12.60
CA LEU A 220 -11.32 0.33 -12.95
C LEU A 220 -11.83 1.76 -13.21
N ASN A 221 -13.16 1.98 -13.26
CA ASN A 221 -13.77 3.27 -13.62
C ASN A 221 -13.89 4.23 -12.43
N SER A 222 -12.81 4.41 -11.66
CA SER A 222 -12.79 5.40 -10.56
C SER A 222 -12.10 6.68 -11.00
N GLU A 223 -12.74 7.83 -10.73
CA GLU A 223 -12.15 9.16 -10.89
C GLU A 223 -11.04 9.47 -9.87
N GLN A 224 -10.83 8.59 -8.90
CA GLN A 224 -9.78 8.76 -7.89
C GLN A 224 -8.44 8.16 -8.32
N TYR A 225 -8.43 7.23 -9.27
CA TYR A 225 -7.20 6.57 -9.69
C TYR A 225 -6.29 7.53 -10.43
N THR A 226 -5.07 7.66 -9.93
CA THR A 226 -3.95 8.31 -10.63
C THR A 226 -3.12 7.28 -11.39
N ASP A 227 -2.97 6.09 -10.79
CA ASP A 227 -2.19 5.01 -11.36
C ASP A 227 -2.92 3.68 -11.26
N VAL A 228 -2.92 2.94 -12.35
CA VAL A 228 -3.48 1.58 -12.39
C VAL A 228 -2.42 0.63 -12.96
N ILE A 229 -2.13 -0.43 -12.21
CA ILE A 229 -1.15 -1.44 -12.59
C ILE A 229 -1.85 -2.80 -12.60
N ILE A 230 -1.85 -3.49 -13.75
CA ILE A 230 -2.39 -4.84 -13.88
C ILE A 230 -1.26 -5.76 -14.33
N ARG A 231 -0.97 -6.78 -13.53
CA ARG A 231 -0.03 -7.85 -13.87
C ARG A 231 -0.79 -9.14 -14.05
N THR A 232 -0.77 -9.70 -15.25
CA THR A 232 -1.52 -10.93 -15.54
C THR A 232 -0.75 -11.89 -16.42
N GLN A 233 -1.04 -13.18 -16.24
CA GLN A 233 -0.55 -14.25 -17.10
C GLN A 233 -1.65 -14.76 -18.07
N SER A 234 -2.82 -14.14 -18.11
CA SER A 234 -3.99 -14.58 -18.89
C SER A 234 -4.22 -13.75 -20.16
N PHE A 235 -4.63 -14.39 -21.24
CA PHE A 235 -4.97 -13.77 -22.53
C PHE A 235 -6.17 -12.82 -22.53
N THR A 236 -7.04 -12.92 -21.57
CA THR A 236 -8.39 -12.33 -21.62
C THR A 236 -8.44 -10.82 -21.42
N TYR A 237 -7.30 -10.16 -21.19
CA TYR A 237 -7.27 -8.76 -20.74
C TYR A 237 -7.03 -7.71 -21.84
N ASN A 238 -6.84 -8.11 -23.11
CA ASN A 238 -6.65 -7.14 -24.19
C ASN A 238 -7.86 -6.21 -24.39
N HIS A 239 -9.08 -6.74 -24.22
CA HIS A 239 -10.29 -5.93 -24.28
C HIS A 239 -10.44 -5.01 -23.05
N PHE A 240 -9.92 -5.39 -21.88
CA PHE A 240 -9.88 -4.55 -20.70
C PHE A 240 -9.15 -3.23 -20.96
N PHE A 241 -7.96 -3.32 -21.53
CA PHE A 241 -7.20 -2.13 -21.87
C PHE A 241 -7.92 -1.27 -22.90
N ASN A 242 -8.44 -1.88 -23.95
CA ASN A 242 -9.20 -1.15 -24.97
C ASN A 242 -10.40 -0.42 -24.36
N GLU A 243 -11.09 -1.04 -23.40
CA GLU A 243 -12.22 -0.42 -22.71
C GLU A 243 -11.79 0.72 -21.80
N VAL A 244 -10.72 0.55 -20.99
CA VAL A 244 -10.13 1.63 -20.20
C VAL A 244 -9.73 2.80 -21.09
N LEU A 245 -9.09 2.52 -22.22
CA LEU A 245 -8.65 3.52 -23.16
C LEU A 245 -9.84 4.27 -23.79
N LYS A 246 -10.89 3.55 -24.20
CA LYS A 246 -12.14 4.16 -24.70
C LYS A 246 -12.82 5.03 -23.64
N ASN A 247 -12.87 4.57 -22.41
CA ASN A 247 -13.41 5.35 -21.30
C ASN A 247 -12.60 6.62 -21.06
N TRP A 248 -11.27 6.54 -21.13
CA TRP A 248 -10.41 7.71 -21.04
C TRP A 248 -10.66 8.68 -22.20
N MET A 249 -10.76 8.18 -23.43
CA MET A 249 -11.08 8.98 -24.63
C MET A 249 -12.45 9.68 -24.52
N GLN A 250 -13.40 9.12 -23.77
CA GLN A 250 -14.71 9.73 -23.49
C GLN A 250 -14.69 10.78 -22.36
N GLY A 251 -13.52 11.09 -21.81
CA GLY A 251 -13.37 12.08 -20.73
C GLY A 251 -13.48 11.51 -19.32
N ARG A 252 -13.63 10.20 -19.15
CA ARG A 252 -13.53 9.54 -17.86
C ARG A 252 -12.07 9.46 -17.40
N HIS A 253 -11.82 9.08 -16.15
CA HIS A 253 -10.48 8.97 -15.59
C HIS A 253 -9.68 10.28 -15.68
N GLU A 254 -10.26 11.38 -15.24
CA GLU A 254 -9.62 12.70 -15.34
C GLU A 254 -8.28 12.80 -14.61
N LYS A 255 -8.14 12.07 -13.49
CA LYS A 255 -6.92 12.09 -12.67
C LYS A 255 -5.88 11.07 -13.10
N LEU A 256 -6.19 10.18 -14.06
CA LEU A 256 -5.26 9.13 -14.48
C LEU A 256 -3.97 9.75 -15.02
N GLU A 257 -2.85 9.32 -14.46
CA GLU A 257 -1.49 9.69 -14.89
C GLU A 257 -0.82 8.54 -15.61
N SER A 258 -1.06 7.29 -15.13
CA SER A 258 -0.53 6.10 -15.79
C SER A 258 -1.48 4.91 -15.70
N PHE A 259 -1.48 4.11 -16.76
CA PHE A 259 -2.06 2.76 -16.77
C PHE A 259 -1.02 1.80 -17.35
N PHE A 260 -0.65 0.79 -16.57
CA PHE A 260 0.33 -0.22 -16.95
C PHE A 260 -0.29 -1.61 -16.87
N ALA A 261 -0.18 -2.38 -17.94
CA ALA A 261 -0.61 -3.77 -17.91
C ALA A 261 0.48 -4.68 -18.51
N THR A 262 0.73 -5.82 -17.86
CA THR A 262 1.61 -6.87 -18.39
C THR A 262 0.81 -8.10 -18.80
N THR A 263 1.30 -8.82 -19.79
CA THR A 263 0.78 -10.13 -20.20
C THR A 263 1.90 -11.04 -20.68
N SER A 264 1.77 -12.33 -20.45
CA SER A 264 2.75 -13.33 -20.94
C SER A 264 2.58 -13.66 -22.42
N PHE A 265 1.53 -13.17 -23.09
CA PHE A 265 1.11 -13.66 -24.41
C PHE A 265 1.03 -12.58 -25.49
N GLY A 266 1.52 -11.39 -25.20
CA GLY A 266 1.55 -10.28 -26.16
C GLY A 266 0.24 -9.51 -26.28
N PHE A 267 0.36 -8.20 -26.46
CA PHE A 267 -0.76 -7.33 -26.82
C PHE A 267 -0.93 -7.28 -28.32
N VAL A 268 -2.13 -7.49 -28.79
CA VAL A 268 -2.46 -7.40 -30.22
C VAL A 268 -2.70 -5.93 -30.59
N ARG A 269 -2.30 -5.49 -31.78
CA ARG A 269 -2.59 -4.13 -32.31
C ARG A 269 -4.07 -3.72 -32.23
N ALA A 270 -4.97 -4.69 -32.19
CA ALA A 270 -6.41 -4.47 -31.99
C ALA A 270 -6.78 -3.67 -30.70
N THR A 271 -5.86 -3.53 -29.76
CA THR A 271 -6.07 -2.68 -28.57
C THR A 271 -6.24 -1.19 -28.87
N LEU A 272 -5.74 -0.71 -30.01
CA LEU A 272 -5.89 0.68 -30.47
C LEU A 272 -6.90 0.84 -31.62
N ASP A 273 -7.69 -0.20 -31.92
CA ASP A 273 -8.66 -0.13 -33.00
C ASP A 273 -9.69 0.98 -32.76
N GLY A 274 -9.88 1.81 -33.76
CA GLY A 274 -10.80 2.95 -33.73
C GLY A 274 -10.26 4.18 -32.98
N ILE A 275 -8.97 4.22 -32.61
CA ILE A 275 -8.32 5.36 -31.99
C ILE A 275 -7.32 5.97 -32.96
N GLU A 276 -7.42 7.30 -33.17
CA GLU A 276 -6.48 8.03 -33.98
C GLU A 276 -5.10 8.05 -33.31
N GLN A 277 -4.07 7.64 -34.04
CA GLN A 277 -2.70 7.49 -33.57
C GLN A 277 -1.82 8.51 -34.26
N ILE A 278 -1.01 9.19 -33.47
CA ILE A 278 -0.04 10.19 -33.92
C ILE A 278 1.37 9.69 -33.57
N PRO A 279 2.37 9.75 -34.47
CA PRO A 279 3.74 9.42 -34.10
C PRO A 279 4.20 10.26 -32.90
N THR A 280 4.78 9.62 -31.87
CA THR A 280 5.15 10.34 -30.66
C THR A 280 6.16 11.47 -30.91
N SER A 281 5.97 12.56 -30.22
CA SER A 281 6.84 13.72 -30.24
C SER A 281 7.85 13.73 -29.11
N PHE A 282 7.66 12.89 -28.10
CA PHE A 282 8.51 12.82 -26.91
C PHE A 282 9.77 12.01 -27.18
N SER A 283 10.88 12.44 -26.57
CA SER A 283 12.12 11.69 -26.57
C SER A 283 12.05 10.49 -25.60
N LYS A 284 12.96 9.56 -25.78
CA LYS A 284 13.09 8.41 -24.88
C LYS A 284 13.35 8.85 -23.42
N GLU A 285 14.19 9.84 -23.25
CA GLU A 285 14.58 10.38 -21.96
C GLU A 285 13.40 11.05 -21.25
N GLU A 286 12.58 11.81 -21.98
CA GLU A 286 11.37 12.43 -21.45
C GLU A 286 10.34 11.39 -20.99
N LEU A 287 10.21 10.31 -21.74
CA LEU A 287 9.33 9.21 -21.39
C LEU A 287 9.85 8.41 -20.17
N GLN A 288 11.18 8.19 -20.09
CA GLN A 288 11.81 7.53 -18.94
C GLN A 288 11.65 8.30 -17.64
N LEU A 289 11.64 9.61 -17.66
CA LEU A 289 11.37 10.45 -16.49
C LEU A 289 9.95 10.24 -15.94
N ARG A 290 9.02 9.83 -16.78
CA ARG A 290 7.61 9.61 -16.41
C ARG A 290 7.32 8.23 -15.85
N SER A 291 8.10 7.22 -16.21
CA SER A 291 7.84 5.85 -15.78
C SER A 291 9.13 5.04 -15.61
N ALA A 292 9.32 4.51 -14.40
CA ALA A 292 10.39 3.58 -14.12
C ALA A 292 10.23 2.22 -14.87
N ASN A 293 9.02 1.93 -15.35
CA ASN A 293 8.72 0.74 -16.14
C ASN A 293 9.05 0.90 -17.64
N TRP A 294 9.65 2.02 -18.02
CA TRP A 294 10.06 2.32 -19.39
C TRP A 294 11.37 1.59 -19.73
N HIS A 295 11.29 0.37 -20.22
CA HIS A 295 12.50 -0.43 -20.39
C HIS A 295 13.04 -0.56 -21.82
N ARG A 296 12.22 -0.46 -22.86
CA ARG A 296 12.66 -0.53 -24.26
C ARG A 296 11.73 0.25 -25.18
N LEU A 297 12.29 1.01 -26.12
CA LEU A 297 11.54 1.59 -27.22
C LEU A 297 11.11 0.47 -28.18
N ILE A 298 9.84 0.15 -28.14
CA ILE A 298 9.12 -0.53 -29.19
C ILE A 298 7.96 0.42 -29.46
N ASP A 299 7.28 0.38 -30.52
CA ASP A 299 6.24 1.28 -31.00
C ASP A 299 5.56 2.18 -29.94
N CYS A 300 5.83 3.49 -29.99
CA CYS A 300 5.16 4.49 -29.18
C CYS A 300 4.30 5.37 -30.08
N VAL A 301 3.08 5.60 -29.67
CA VAL A 301 2.16 6.51 -30.35
C VAL A 301 1.53 7.47 -29.35
N ASP A 302 1.31 8.69 -29.80
CA ASP A 302 0.50 9.64 -29.05
C ASP A 302 -0.96 9.53 -29.48
N ILE A 303 -1.85 9.69 -28.53
CA ILE A 303 -3.29 9.75 -28.74
C ILE A 303 -3.82 11.02 -28.10
N ARG A 304 -4.84 11.62 -28.67
CA ARG A 304 -5.45 12.84 -28.18
C ARG A 304 -6.89 12.61 -27.76
N ARG A 305 -7.21 12.96 -26.53
CA ARG A 305 -8.57 12.88 -26.02
C ARG A 305 -9.47 13.94 -26.69
N PRO A 306 -10.57 13.55 -27.35
CA PRO A 306 -11.41 14.51 -28.10
C PRO A 306 -12.11 15.53 -27.20
N THR A 307 -12.43 15.16 -25.97
CA THR A 307 -13.26 15.97 -25.06
C THR A 307 -12.57 17.25 -24.56
N ASP A 308 -11.26 17.20 -24.31
CA ASP A 308 -10.48 18.32 -23.75
C ASP A 308 -9.12 18.52 -24.42
N GLY A 309 -8.81 17.71 -25.42
CA GLY A 309 -7.53 17.78 -26.14
C GLY A 309 -6.34 17.19 -25.38
N ARG A 310 -6.54 16.57 -24.20
CA ARG A 310 -5.45 16.01 -23.40
C ARG A 310 -4.70 14.94 -24.15
N LEU A 311 -3.38 15.00 -24.06
CA LEU A 311 -2.47 14.10 -24.73
C LEU A 311 -2.13 12.89 -23.84
N ALA A 312 -1.98 11.73 -24.44
CA ALA A 312 -1.36 10.59 -23.79
C ALA A 312 -0.45 9.85 -24.77
N THR A 313 0.64 9.27 -24.24
CA THR A 313 1.52 8.40 -25.02
C THR A 313 1.24 6.95 -24.66
N VAL A 314 1.00 6.12 -25.65
CA VAL A 314 0.83 4.67 -25.50
C VAL A 314 2.09 3.99 -25.99
N GLN A 315 2.71 3.22 -25.11
CA GLN A 315 3.78 2.30 -25.46
C GLN A 315 3.23 0.88 -25.46
N MET A 316 3.50 0.15 -26.53
CA MET A 316 3.16 -1.25 -26.64
C MET A 316 4.42 -2.09 -26.85
N SER A 317 4.54 -3.16 -26.10
CA SER A 317 5.54 -4.20 -26.32
C SER A 317 4.86 -5.56 -26.41
N TYR A 318 5.63 -6.59 -26.66
CA TYR A 318 5.11 -7.96 -26.62
C TYR A 318 4.61 -8.36 -25.22
N GLU A 319 5.20 -7.79 -24.16
CA GLU A 319 4.95 -8.20 -22.76
C GLU A 319 4.11 -7.20 -21.97
N PHE A 320 3.97 -5.97 -22.44
CA PHE A 320 3.22 -4.95 -21.71
C PHE A 320 2.64 -3.87 -22.61
N ILE A 321 1.69 -3.15 -22.04
CA ILE A 321 1.16 -1.89 -22.55
C ILE A 321 1.22 -0.84 -21.44
N LEU A 322 1.61 0.38 -21.81
CA LEU A 322 1.71 1.51 -20.90
C LEU A 322 1.03 2.71 -21.55
N LEU A 323 0.07 3.30 -20.85
CA LEU A 323 -0.51 4.61 -21.15
C LEU A 323 0.07 5.64 -20.19
N LEU A 324 0.67 6.69 -20.69
CA LEU A 324 1.13 7.85 -19.92
C LEU A 324 0.29 9.06 -20.30
N VAL A 325 -0.51 9.57 -19.37
CA VAL A 325 -1.33 10.76 -19.57
C VAL A 325 -0.53 12.00 -19.22
N TRP A 326 -0.55 13.00 -20.11
CA TRP A 326 0.17 14.24 -19.95
C TRP A 326 -0.72 15.31 -19.32
N HIS A 327 -0.45 15.65 -18.04
CA HIS A 327 -1.03 16.79 -17.35
C HIS A 327 -0.08 17.99 -17.43
N GLU A 328 -0.57 19.21 -17.23
CA GLU A 328 0.23 20.44 -17.31
C GLU A 328 1.54 20.37 -16.52
N LYS A 329 1.49 19.85 -15.28
CA LYS A 329 2.65 19.67 -14.41
C LYS A 329 3.79 18.85 -15.03
N HIS A 330 3.47 17.94 -15.96
CA HIS A 330 4.47 17.07 -16.57
C HIS A 330 5.29 17.77 -17.65
N PHE A 331 4.74 18.82 -18.26
CA PHE A 331 5.45 19.58 -19.27
C PHE A 331 6.58 20.45 -18.72
N GLU A 332 6.68 20.63 -17.41
CA GLU A 332 7.81 21.32 -16.77
C GLU A 332 9.15 20.64 -17.07
N HIS A 333 9.15 19.33 -17.22
CA HIS A 333 10.33 18.50 -17.47
C HIS A 333 10.54 18.14 -18.95
N VAL A 334 9.69 18.63 -19.84
CA VAL A 334 9.76 18.39 -21.28
C VAL A 334 10.62 19.49 -21.94
N SER A 335 11.48 19.11 -22.90
CA SER A 335 12.34 20.02 -23.60
C SER A 335 11.57 21.09 -24.42
N GLU A 336 12.13 22.26 -24.61
CA GLU A 336 11.49 23.30 -25.43
C GLU A 336 11.37 22.89 -26.91
N GLU A 337 12.28 22.04 -27.39
CA GLU A 337 12.18 21.47 -28.73
C GLU A 337 10.90 20.64 -28.89
N THR A 338 10.67 19.69 -27.93
CA THR A 338 9.47 18.87 -27.91
C THR A 338 8.21 19.72 -27.74
N LYS A 339 8.21 20.71 -26.83
CA LYS A 339 7.07 21.61 -26.65
C LYS A 339 6.75 22.37 -27.94
N ASN A 340 7.77 22.88 -28.65
CA ASN A 340 7.58 23.58 -29.93
C ASN A 340 7.02 22.63 -31.00
N LYS A 341 7.44 21.38 -31.04
CA LYS A 341 6.88 20.38 -31.95
C LYS A 341 5.41 20.11 -31.63
N LEU A 342 5.08 19.94 -30.35
CA LEU A 342 3.69 19.71 -29.90
C LEU A 342 2.78 20.91 -30.22
N ARG A 343 3.26 22.17 -30.02
CA ARG A 343 2.53 23.39 -30.40
C ARG A 343 2.28 23.45 -31.91
N ARG A 344 3.28 23.13 -32.75
CA ARG A 344 3.10 23.07 -34.20
C ARG A 344 2.04 22.06 -34.62
N LEU A 345 1.96 20.96 -33.93
CA LEU A 345 0.96 19.92 -34.15
C LEU A 345 -0.40 20.25 -33.49
N LYS A 346 -0.51 21.38 -32.79
CA LYS A 346 -1.70 21.79 -32.02
C LYS A 346 -2.11 20.76 -30.95
N LEU A 347 -1.15 20.09 -30.36
CA LEU A 347 -1.35 19.06 -29.34
C LEU A 347 -1.28 19.62 -27.88
N ILE A 348 -0.67 20.81 -27.71
CA ILE A 348 -0.64 21.59 -26.47
C ILE A 348 -0.77 23.08 -26.79
#